data_1420f2fbd35f2b3716c967e69055c802
#
_entry.id   1420f2fbd35f2b3716c967e69055c802
#
_cell.length_a   1.000
_cell.length_b   1.000
_cell.length_c   1.000
_cell.angle_alpha   90.00
_cell.angle_beta   90.00
_cell.angle_gamma   90.00
#
_symmetry.space_group_name_H-M   'P 1'
#
loop_
_entity.id
_entity.type
_entity.pdbx_description
1 polymer ?
#
loop_
_entity_poly.entity_id
_entity_poly.type
_entity_poly.pdbx_seq_one_letter_code
_entity_poly.pdbx_strand_id
1 'polypeptide(L)'
;MYKRQVIKGLGSLGPEPFSKEFDANYLKKIISKRTKSIKAILLDQTIVAGIGNIYADESLYSAGISPFREARTIKKNELIKLRESIVTVLKKSIGSGGTTFSDFRDLEGENGNFGLQTNVYRRTGKECRKCGYLIERQKITGRSTHWCPKCQK
;
A
#
# COMPACT_ATOMS: atom_id res chain seq x y z
N MET A 1 -5.93 -15.42 -18.92
CA MET A 1 -5.83 -14.89 -19.11
C MET A 1 -6.08 -14.18 -19.82
N TYR A 2 -6.27 -13.82 -20.02
CA TYR A 2 -6.52 -13.21 -20.72
C TYR A 2 -6.14 -12.19 -20.80
N LYS A 3 -6.26 -11.74 -20.44
CA LYS A 3 -6.19 -10.66 -20.46
C LYS A 3 -5.12 -10.01 -20.57
N ARG A 4 -4.21 -10.28 -20.18
CA ARG A 4 -3.22 -9.48 -20.16
C ARG A 4 -2.70 -9.23 -21.44
N GLN A 5 -2.68 -10.10 -22.28
CA GLN A 5 -2.08 -9.80 -23.44
C GLN A 5 -2.93 -8.94 -24.23
N VAL A 6 -4.11 -8.79 -23.94
CA VAL A 6 -4.90 -7.97 -24.72
C VAL A 6 -4.70 -6.58 -24.44
N ILE A 7 -4.28 -6.20 -23.30
CA ILE A 7 -4.14 -4.85 -22.99
C ILE A 7 -2.78 -4.43 -23.18
N LYS A 8 -2.52 -3.64 -24.16
CA LYS A 8 -1.26 -3.25 -24.41
C LYS A 8 -0.79 -2.45 -23.35
N GLY A 9 0.01 -2.08 -23.00
CA GLY A 9 0.42 -1.24 -21.96
C GLY A 9 0.42 -1.92 -20.64
N LEU A 10 -0.38 -2.91 -20.50
CA LEU A 10 -0.37 -3.55 -19.24
C LEU A 10 0.35 -4.79 -19.38
N GLY A 11 0.67 -5.13 -20.52
CA GLY A 11 1.38 -6.26 -20.79
C GLY A 11 1.70 -7.18 -19.75
N SER A 12 2.27 -6.84 -18.73
CA SER A 12 2.57 -7.80 -17.78
C SER A 12 2.24 -7.24 -16.46
N LEU A 13 1.22 -7.71 -15.86
CA LEU A 13 0.91 -7.33 -14.51
C LEU A 13 1.84 -8.11 -13.60
N GLY A 14 2.19 -7.53 -12.49
CA GLY A 14 2.99 -8.23 -11.51
C GLY A 14 2.19 -9.27 -10.78
N PRO A 15 2.83 -10.00 -9.89
CA PRO A 15 2.14 -11.03 -9.12
C PRO A 15 1.12 -10.42 -8.17
N GLU A 16 0.13 -11.18 -7.80
CA GLU A 16 -0.84 -10.71 -6.84
C GLU A 16 -0.28 -10.84 -5.43
N PRO A 17 -0.71 -10.01 -4.51
CA PRO A 17 -0.14 -10.00 -3.16
C PRO A 17 -0.23 -11.32 -2.41
N PHE A 18 -1.27 -12.12 -2.70
CA PHE A 18 -1.39 -13.38 -1.99
C PHE A 18 -0.64 -14.52 -2.67
N SER A 19 -0.02 -14.29 -3.81
CA SER A 19 0.64 -15.37 -4.52
C SER A 19 1.99 -15.67 -3.89
N LYS A 20 2.49 -16.87 -4.13
CA LYS A 20 3.77 -17.24 -3.59
C LYS A 20 4.88 -16.44 -4.23
N GLU A 21 4.67 -15.94 -5.42
CA GLU A 21 5.69 -15.18 -6.10
C GLU A 21 5.95 -13.85 -5.44
N PHE A 22 4.97 -13.31 -4.74
CA PHE A 22 5.14 -12.01 -4.12
C PHE A 22 5.73 -12.20 -2.74
N ASP A 23 7.02 -12.29 -2.63
CA ASP A 23 7.67 -12.44 -1.34
C ASP A 23 8.79 -11.41 -1.21
N ALA A 24 9.48 -11.41 -0.08
CA ALA A 24 10.51 -10.43 0.18
C ALA A 24 11.69 -10.55 -0.79
N ASN A 25 11.99 -11.76 -1.26
CA ASN A 25 13.08 -11.91 -2.20
C ASN A 25 12.73 -11.27 -3.53
N TYR A 26 11.49 -11.45 -3.97
CA TYR A 26 11.02 -10.83 -5.20
C TYR A 26 11.11 -9.31 -5.08
N LEU A 27 10.61 -8.77 -3.95
CA LEU A 27 10.63 -7.34 -3.76
C LEU A 27 12.05 -6.82 -3.72
N LYS A 28 12.95 -7.52 -3.03
CA LYS A 28 14.32 -7.07 -2.91
C LYS A 28 14.99 -6.99 -4.28
N LYS A 29 14.70 -7.97 -5.11
CA LYS A 29 15.30 -7.98 -6.43
C LYS A 29 14.75 -6.82 -7.26
N ILE A 30 13.46 -6.58 -7.19
CA ILE A 30 12.85 -5.52 -7.97
C ILE A 30 13.34 -4.15 -7.55
N ILE A 31 13.47 -3.89 -6.25
CA ILE A 31 13.77 -2.54 -5.82
C ILE A 31 15.24 -2.21 -5.74
N SER A 32 16.11 -3.17 -5.93
CA SER A 32 17.52 -2.97 -5.65
C SER A 32 18.14 -1.79 -6.38
N LYS A 33 17.61 -1.41 -7.52
CA LYS A 33 18.16 -0.28 -8.24
C LYS A 33 17.13 0.81 -8.48
N ARG A 34 16.04 0.82 -7.71
CA ARG A 34 15.00 1.79 -7.97
C ARG A 34 15.06 2.92 -6.98
N THR A 35 15.05 4.13 -7.48
CA THR A 35 15.11 5.31 -6.63
C THR A 35 13.73 5.90 -6.35
N LYS A 36 12.68 5.38 -6.97
CA LYS A 36 11.34 5.88 -6.69
C LYS A 36 10.96 5.59 -5.26
N SER A 37 10.00 6.32 -4.74
CA SER A 37 9.53 6.07 -3.38
C SER A 37 8.90 4.71 -3.29
N ILE A 38 8.95 4.11 -2.12
CA ILE A 38 8.38 2.77 -1.95
C ILE A 38 6.89 2.80 -2.24
N LYS A 39 6.20 3.89 -1.94
CA LYS A 39 4.79 3.94 -2.24
C LYS A 39 4.56 3.89 -3.75
N ALA A 40 5.36 4.61 -4.53
CA ALA A 40 5.21 4.58 -5.98
C ALA A 40 5.43 3.17 -6.52
N ILE A 41 6.36 2.44 -5.92
CA ILE A 41 6.61 1.06 -6.33
C ILE A 41 5.38 0.20 -6.04
N LEU A 42 4.78 0.36 -4.87
CA LEU A 42 3.62 -0.47 -4.53
C LEU A 42 2.41 -0.18 -5.41
N LEU A 43 2.32 1.04 -5.92
CA LEU A 43 1.20 1.37 -6.79
C LEU A 43 1.42 0.96 -8.24
N ASP A 44 2.61 0.50 -8.57
CA ASP A 44 2.92 0.10 -9.93
C ASP A 44 2.40 -1.31 -10.16
N GLN A 45 1.35 -1.42 -10.94
CA GLN A 45 0.68 -2.70 -11.16
C GLN A 45 1.55 -3.71 -11.91
N THR A 46 2.63 -3.28 -12.52
CA THR A 46 3.55 -4.22 -13.17
C THR A 46 4.49 -4.84 -12.14
N ILE A 47 4.57 -4.29 -10.95
CA ILE A 47 5.41 -4.84 -9.91
C ILE A 47 4.58 -5.70 -8.98
N VAL A 48 3.43 -5.21 -8.55
CA VAL A 48 2.52 -6.02 -7.77
C VAL A 48 1.11 -5.60 -8.14
N ALA A 49 0.28 -6.54 -8.48
CA ALA A 49 -1.06 -6.23 -8.95
C ALA A 49 -2.03 -6.08 -7.79
N GLY A 50 -2.91 -5.13 -7.89
CA GLY A 50 -4.03 -5.06 -6.94
C GLY A 50 -3.85 -4.23 -5.69
N ILE A 51 -2.78 -3.47 -5.56
CA ILE A 51 -2.64 -2.63 -4.39
C ILE A 51 -3.05 -1.22 -4.76
N GLY A 52 -4.11 -0.73 -4.16
CA GLY A 52 -4.58 0.62 -4.41
C GLY A 52 -4.04 1.58 -3.38
N ASN A 53 -4.42 2.84 -3.51
CA ASN A 53 -3.90 3.91 -2.66
C ASN A 53 -4.14 3.68 -1.17
N ILE A 54 -5.33 3.24 -0.81
CA ILE A 54 -5.66 3.00 0.59
C ILE A 54 -4.76 1.90 1.15
N TYR A 55 -4.62 0.81 0.39
CA TYR A 55 -3.87 -0.31 0.88
C TYR A 55 -2.38 -0.03 0.96
N ALA A 56 -1.87 0.79 0.04
CA ALA A 56 -0.47 1.17 0.09
C ALA A 56 -0.19 1.98 1.35
N ASP A 57 -1.04 2.97 1.64
CA ASP A 57 -0.83 3.79 2.82
C ASP A 57 -0.93 2.97 4.10
N GLU A 58 -1.95 2.12 4.20
CA GLU A 58 -2.16 1.36 5.42
C GLU A 58 -1.08 0.29 5.62
N SER A 59 -0.61 -0.31 4.54
CA SER A 59 0.43 -1.33 4.65
C SER A 59 1.76 -0.71 5.09
N LEU A 60 2.08 0.46 4.55
CA LEU A 60 3.32 1.12 4.92
C LEU A 60 3.28 1.57 6.38
N TYR A 61 2.11 2.02 6.85
CA TYR A 61 1.97 2.39 8.23
C TYR A 61 2.16 1.15 9.12
N SER A 62 1.54 0.05 8.76
CA SER A 62 1.65 -1.18 9.53
C SER A 62 3.09 -1.68 9.57
N ALA A 63 3.83 -1.50 8.51
CA ALA A 63 5.22 -1.95 8.46
C ALA A 63 6.19 -0.93 9.06
N GLY A 64 5.72 0.27 9.36
CA GLY A 64 6.58 1.30 9.95
C GLY A 64 7.53 1.93 8.96
N ILE A 65 7.21 1.91 7.69
CA ILE A 65 8.08 2.43 6.63
C ILE A 65 7.49 3.70 6.07
N SER A 66 8.30 4.73 5.95
CA SER A 66 7.84 5.98 5.37
C SER A 66 7.52 5.78 3.89
N PRO A 67 6.38 6.29 3.43
CA PRO A 67 6.01 6.13 2.02
C PRO A 67 6.97 6.87 1.08
N PHE A 68 7.73 7.84 1.60
CA PHE A 68 8.63 8.59 0.76
C PHE A 68 10.01 7.96 0.65
N ARG A 69 10.28 6.90 1.37
CA ARG A 69 11.58 6.32 1.36
C ARG A 69 11.95 5.74 0.02
N GLU A 70 13.18 5.95 -0.43
CA GLU A 70 13.61 5.40 -1.71
C GLU A 70 13.58 3.90 -1.61
N ALA A 71 13.00 3.25 -2.58
CA ALA A 71 12.79 1.82 -2.53
C ALA A 71 14.09 1.04 -2.32
N ARG A 72 15.15 1.43 -3.01
CA ARG A 72 16.42 0.70 -2.92
C ARG A 72 17.04 0.71 -1.53
N THR A 73 16.62 1.62 -0.66
CA THR A 73 17.18 1.70 0.67
C THR A 73 16.51 0.78 1.68
N ILE A 74 15.45 0.10 1.29
CA ILE A 74 14.71 -0.73 2.21
C ILE A 74 15.38 -2.08 2.35
N LYS A 75 15.63 -2.49 3.60
CA LYS A 75 16.34 -3.72 3.84
C LYS A 75 15.43 -4.93 3.77
N LYS A 76 16.02 -6.10 3.62
CA LYS A 76 15.22 -7.30 3.45
C LYS A 76 14.29 -7.57 4.63
N ASN A 77 14.76 -7.35 5.86
CA ASN A 77 13.90 -7.59 7.00
C ASN A 77 12.72 -6.61 7.01
N GLU A 78 12.91 -5.40 6.47
CA GLU A 78 11.82 -4.47 6.36
C GLU A 78 10.85 -4.92 5.28
N LEU A 79 11.36 -5.54 4.21
CA LEU A 79 10.51 -6.02 3.14
C LEU A 79 9.68 -7.22 3.59
N ILE A 80 10.24 -8.05 4.45
CA ILE A 80 9.49 -9.18 5.01
C ILE A 80 8.30 -8.62 5.77
N LYS A 81 8.54 -7.58 6.57
CA LYS A 81 7.48 -7.00 7.35
C LYS A 81 6.47 -6.30 6.46
N LEU A 82 6.93 -5.65 5.41
CA LEU A 82 6.03 -4.97 4.49
C LEU A 82 5.13 -5.98 3.79
N ARG A 83 5.69 -7.07 3.34
CA ARG A 83 4.90 -8.08 2.65
C ARG A 83 3.83 -8.64 3.59
N GLU A 84 4.19 -8.91 4.83
CA GLU A 84 3.24 -9.41 5.79
C GLU A 84 2.15 -8.37 6.07
N SER A 85 2.55 -7.11 6.12
CA SER A 85 1.58 -6.04 6.36
C SER A 85 0.60 -5.92 5.20
N ILE A 86 1.08 -6.05 3.97
CA ILE A 86 0.22 -5.97 2.81
C ILE A 86 -0.81 -7.09 2.86
N VAL A 87 -0.37 -8.30 3.14
CA VAL A 87 -1.28 -9.44 3.18
C VAL A 87 -2.30 -9.26 4.32
N THR A 88 -1.85 -8.81 5.47
CA THR A 88 -2.74 -8.60 6.60
C THR A 88 -3.78 -7.53 6.32
N VAL A 89 -3.36 -6.42 5.74
CA VAL A 89 -4.27 -5.33 5.45
C VAL A 89 -5.32 -5.76 4.43
N LEU A 90 -4.88 -6.48 3.39
CA LEU A 90 -5.81 -6.92 2.38
C LEU A 90 -6.80 -7.96 2.93
N LYS A 91 -6.34 -8.84 3.81
CA LYS A 91 -7.23 -9.83 4.39
C LYS A 91 -8.25 -9.15 5.29
N LYS A 92 -7.85 -8.11 6.00
CA LYS A 92 -8.78 -7.43 6.85
C LYS A 92 -9.82 -6.73 6.00
N SER A 93 -9.42 -6.19 4.87
CA SER A 93 -10.34 -5.52 4.00
C SER A 93 -11.38 -6.53 3.50
N ILE A 94 -10.95 -7.70 3.10
CA ILE A 94 -11.87 -8.70 2.60
C ILE A 94 -12.82 -9.11 3.71
N GLY A 95 -12.30 -9.30 4.89
CA GLY A 95 -13.12 -9.72 6.01
C GLY A 95 -14.15 -8.69 6.43
N SER A 96 -13.90 -7.42 6.12
CA SER A 96 -14.84 -6.39 6.48
C SER A 96 -15.78 -6.08 5.34
N GLY A 97 -15.85 -6.90 4.35
CA GLY A 97 -16.74 -6.56 3.26
C GLY A 97 -16.00 -5.87 2.16
N GLY A 98 -14.74 -5.72 2.35
CA GLY A 98 -13.95 -5.21 1.28
C GLY A 98 -13.98 -3.75 1.10
N THR A 99 -13.11 -3.26 0.33
CA THR A 99 -13.10 -1.93 0.02
C THR A 99 -12.97 -1.97 -1.38
N THR A 100 -13.95 -2.13 -2.11
CA THR A 100 -13.79 -2.20 -3.48
C THR A 100 -13.96 -0.85 -3.89
N PHE A 101 -13.89 -0.62 -5.12
CA PHE A 101 -13.98 0.65 -5.51
C PHE A 101 -15.28 1.11 -5.49
N SER A 102 -16.22 0.28 -5.39
CA SER A 102 -17.50 0.78 -5.28
C SER A 102 -17.53 1.38 -3.95
N ASP A 103 -16.82 0.89 -3.10
CA ASP A 103 -16.84 1.45 -1.82
C ASP A 103 -16.29 2.76 -1.88
N PHE A 104 -15.49 3.09 -2.87
CA PHE A 104 -14.90 4.20 -2.99
C PHE A 104 -15.90 5.26 -3.00
N ARG A 105 -16.97 5.16 -3.69
CA ARG A 105 -17.82 6.18 -3.68
C ARG A 105 -18.51 6.21 -2.44
N ASP A 106 -18.65 5.17 -1.79
CA ASP A 106 -19.42 5.20 -0.66
C ASP A 106 -18.67 5.62 0.48
N LEU A 107 -17.45 5.93 0.30
CA LEU A 107 -16.72 6.31 1.38
C LEU A 107 -17.35 7.39 2.08
N GLU A 108 -18.03 8.20 1.42
CA GLU A 108 -18.57 9.19 2.15
C GLU A 108 -19.74 8.63 2.74
N GLY A 109 -20.17 7.56 2.37
CA GLY A 109 -21.36 7.04 2.86
C GLY A 109 -20.92 6.26 3.97
N GLU A 110 -20.89 5.27 4.03
CA GLU A 110 -20.45 4.70 5.04
C GLU A 110 -20.17 3.42 4.85
N ASN A 111 -20.21 2.94 3.88
CA ASN A 111 -19.98 1.70 3.80
C ASN A 111 -18.74 1.30 3.95
N GLY A 112 -17.97 1.81 3.97
CA GLY A 112 -16.83 1.28 3.98
C GLY A 112 -16.43 0.86 5.31
N ASN A 113 -16.70 -0.24 5.74
CA ASN A 113 -16.23 -0.72 6.99
C ASN A 113 -14.72 -0.63 7.03
N PHE A 114 -14.04 -0.92 5.94
CA PHE A 114 -12.58 -0.85 5.96
C PHE A 114 -12.19 0.61 6.14
N GLY A 115 -12.90 1.50 5.53
CA GLY A 115 -12.59 2.89 5.67
C GLY A 115 -12.67 3.36 7.11
N LEU A 116 -13.57 2.81 7.88
CA LEU A 116 -13.67 3.21 9.26
C LEU A 116 -12.56 2.61 10.10
N GLN A 117 -11.87 1.62 9.58
CA GLN A 117 -10.82 0.97 10.33
C GLN A 117 -9.44 1.38 9.93
N THR A 118 -9.32 2.40 9.11
CA THR A 118 -7.99 2.80 8.65
C THR A 118 -7.22 3.45 9.78
N ASN A 119 -5.92 3.42 9.67
CA ASN A 119 -5.05 4.04 10.66
C ASN A 119 -4.53 5.38 10.17
N VAL A 120 -4.27 5.52 8.90
CA VAL A 120 -3.77 6.78 8.37
C VAL A 120 -4.62 7.33 7.24
N TYR A 121 -5.21 6.48 6.41
CA TYR A 121 -5.92 6.96 5.26
C TYR A 121 -7.12 7.79 5.70
N ARG A 122 -7.22 9.00 5.18
CA ARG A 122 -8.28 9.94 5.51
C ARG A 122 -8.31 10.32 6.99
N ARG A 123 -7.19 10.26 7.65
CA ARG A 123 -7.13 10.67 9.03
C ARG A 123 -6.17 11.84 9.25
N THR A 124 -5.93 12.64 8.21
CA THR A 124 -5.07 13.81 8.30
C THR A 124 -5.49 14.69 9.46
N GLY A 125 -4.54 15.08 10.27
CA GLY A 125 -4.80 15.93 11.43
C GLY A 125 -5.31 15.20 12.65
N LYS A 126 -5.56 13.88 12.54
CA LYS A 126 -5.98 13.12 13.69
C LYS A 126 -4.77 12.45 14.30
N GLU A 127 -4.87 12.08 15.56
CA GLU A 127 -3.75 11.49 16.24
C GLU A 127 -3.47 10.06 15.79
N CYS A 128 -2.20 9.74 15.64
CA CYS A 128 -1.79 8.38 15.32
C CYS A 128 -2.21 7.48 16.45
N ARG A 129 -2.81 6.34 16.13
CA ARG A 129 -3.30 5.45 17.15
C ARG A 129 -2.18 4.79 17.96
N LYS A 130 -0.95 4.83 17.46
CA LYS A 130 0.15 4.25 18.19
C LYS A 130 0.93 5.27 19.01
N CYS A 131 1.20 6.42 18.47
CA CYS A 131 2.09 7.36 19.13
C CYS A 131 1.48 8.73 19.43
N GLY A 132 0.28 8.99 18.94
CA GLY A 132 -0.39 10.26 19.19
C GLY A 132 0.05 11.42 18.31
N TYR A 133 1.05 11.22 17.46
CA TYR A 133 1.48 12.29 16.58
C TYR A 133 0.41 12.50 15.52
N LEU A 134 0.31 13.70 14.96
CA LEU A 134 -0.75 13.94 13.99
C LEU A 134 -0.42 13.36 12.63
N ILE A 135 -1.38 12.68 12.01
CA ILE A 135 -1.21 12.10 10.69
C ILE A 135 -1.08 13.22 9.68
N GLU A 136 -0.13 13.08 8.78
CA GLU A 136 0.10 14.07 7.75
C GLU A 136 -0.29 13.56 6.38
N ARG A 137 -0.48 14.48 5.45
CA ARG A 137 -0.84 14.13 4.08
C ARG A 137 0.02 14.91 3.12
N GLN A 138 0.47 14.25 2.07
CA GLN A 138 1.25 14.91 1.05
C GLN A 138 1.09 14.10 -0.23
N LYS A 139 1.28 14.68 -1.40
CA LYS A 139 1.12 13.92 -2.62
C LYS A 139 2.40 13.24 -3.04
N ILE A 140 2.27 12.02 -3.58
CA ILE A 140 3.36 11.30 -4.20
C ILE A 140 2.81 10.91 -5.55
N THR A 141 3.44 11.32 -6.61
CA THR A 141 3.06 11.03 -7.99
C THR A 141 1.57 11.28 -8.19
N GLY A 142 1.10 12.40 -7.69
CA GLY A 142 -0.28 12.78 -7.89
C GLY A 142 -1.30 12.12 -6.99
N ARG A 143 -0.88 11.22 -6.08
CA ARG A 143 -1.81 10.57 -5.19
C ARG A 143 -1.63 11.05 -3.78
N SER A 144 -2.72 11.30 -3.08
CA SER A 144 -2.66 11.69 -1.68
C SER A 144 -2.03 10.57 -0.88
N THR A 145 -1.10 10.91 -0.02
CA THR A 145 -0.37 9.94 0.77
C THR A 145 -0.52 10.33 2.22
N HIS A 146 -0.93 9.40 3.06
CA HIS A 146 -1.17 9.66 4.47
C HIS A 146 -0.20 8.81 5.30
N TRP A 147 0.44 9.43 6.27
CA TRP A 147 1.39 8.66 7.07
C TRP A 147 1.62 9.31 8.42
N CYS A 148 2.20 8.57 9.36
CA CYS A 148 2.59 9.11 10.64
C CYS A 148 4.09 9.39 10.59
N PRO A 149 4.51 10.65 10.62
CA PRO A 149 5.93 10.97 10.50
C PRO A 149 6.78 10.40 11.62
N LYS A 150 6.16 10.06 12.74
CA LYS A 150 6.93 9.54 13.84
C LYS A 150 7.06 8.03 13.80
N CYS A 151 6.01 7.33 13.45
CA CYS A 151 6.05 5.88 13.42
C CYS A 151 6.67 5.32 12.16
N GLN A 152 6.62 6.04 11.07
CA GLN A 152 7.10 5.53 9.81
C GLN A 152 8.41 6.17 9.43
N LYS A 153 9.44 5.37 9.30
CA LYS A 153 10.77 5.89 8.98
C LYS A 153 11.31 5.36 7.64
#